data_ca4f5da00fea8049b523c57a09ca363e
#
_entry.id   ca4f5da00fea8049b523c57a09ca363e
#
_cell.length_a   1.000
_cell.length_b   1.000
_cell.length_c   1.000
_cell.angle_alpha   90.00
_cell.angle_beta   90.00
_cell.angle_gamma   90.00
#
_symmetry.space_group_name_H-M   'P 1'
#
loop_
_entity.id
_entity.type
_entity.pdbx_description
1 polymer ?
#
loop_
_entity_poly.entity_id
_entity_poly.type
_entity_poly.pdbx_seq_one_letter_code
_entity_poly.pdbx_strand_id
1 'polypeptide(L)'
;MTIFELSLLASASFIAGIINSIAGGGSFLTFPALVFTGVPTIAANATSAVAVFPGYLSGALGFAKELKEYPKSKFLLLITLSIMGGIGGSLLLLITPASVFSYIIPWLLGFATLLFAFGDFVAKWAKKNSNSNGFLGNLTTLIVCIYGGYFNGGLGIILLALFSTLGMRDIHLMNGLKNIMSFALSAASVVTFAIAGIVFWQQAIIMMIAATIGGYFGVVVARKLSKNTIRLIIVIIGLIMTVIFGIKA
;
A
#
# COMPACT_ATOMS: atom_id res chain seq x y z
N MET A 1 18.46 -13.35 13.33
CA MET A 1 17.10 -13.10 13.86
C MET A 1 16.86 -13.95 15.10
N THR A 2 16.36 -13.33 16.16
CA THR A 2 15.89 -14.03 17.36
C THR A 2 14.51 -14.64 17.12
N ILE A 3 14.10 -15.61 17.96
CA ILE A 3 12.73 -16.21 17.89
C ILE A 3 11.67 -15.13 18.09
N PHE A 4 11.95 -14.13 18.93
CA PHE A 4 11.05 -12.99 19.15
C PHE A 4 10.87 -12.15 17.88
N GLU A 5 11.94 -11.77 17.21
CA GLU A 5 11.88 -11.01 15.94
C GLU A 5 11.12 -11.78 14.87
N LEU A 6 11.38 -13.10 14.75
CA LEU A 6 10.68 -13.97 13.82
C LEU A 6 9.16 -13.96 14.07
N SER A 7 8.77 -14.17 15.32
CA SER A 7 7.35 -14.22 15.70
C SER A 7 6.66 -12.88 15.52
N LEU A 8 7.34 -11.77 15.83
CA LEU A 8 6.83 -10.42 15.64
C LEU A 8 6.59 -10.12 14.16
N LEU A 9 7.60 -10.37 13.30
CA LEU A 9 7.49 -10.11 11.87
C LEU A 9 6.44 -10.99 11.20
N ALA A 10 6.37 -12.28 11.56
CA ALA A 10 5.37 -13.20 11.04
C ALA A 10 3.96 -12.79 11.46
N SER A 11 3.74 -12.47 12.75
CA SER A 11 2.44 -12.04 13.26
C SER A 11 1.99 -10.70 12.66
N ALA A 12 2.88 -9.72 12.62
CA ALA A 12 2.60 -8.42 12.01
C ALA A 12 2.23 -8.57 10.54
N SER A 13 2.95 -9.42 9.80
CA SER A 13 2.70 -9.64 8.37
C SER A 13 1.43 -10.46 8.12
N PHE A 14 1.11 -11.44 8.96
CA PHE A 14 -0.14 -12.17 8.88
C PHE A 14 -1.35 -11.24 9.07
N ILE A 15 -1.31 -10.39 10.09
CA ILE A 15 -2.36 -9.39 10.34
C ILE A 15 -2.39 -8.35 9.22
N ALA A 16 -1.22 -7.92 8.74
CA ALA A 16 -1.10 -7.01 7.60
C ALA A 16 -1.73 -7.59 6.33
N GLY A 17 -1.55 -8.88 6.07
CA GLY A 17 -2.21 -9.60 4.97
C GLY A 17 -3.73 -9.55 5.08
N ILE A 18 -4.28 -9.84 6.26
CA ILE A 18 -5.72 -9.74 6.54
C ILE A 18 -6.23 -8.31 6.24
N ILE A 19 -5.57 -7.30 6.80
CA ILE A 19 -5.94 -5.88 6.62
C ILE A 19 -5.83 -5.47 5.14
N ASN A 20 -4.79 -5.91 4.46
CA ASN A 20 -4.53 -5.53 3.08
C ASN A 20 -5.58 -6.07 2.11
N SER A 21 -6.07 -7.29 2.34
CA SER A 21 -7.14 -7.88 1.53
C SER A 21 -8.48 -7.13 1.68
N ILE A 22 -8.71 -6.49 2.83
CA ILE A 22 -9.98 -5.80 3.15
C ILE A 22 -9.93 -4.32 2.77
N ALA A 23 -8.89 -3.60 3.21
CA ALA A 23 -8.84 -2.14 3.15
C ALA A 23 -7.60 -1.58 2.45
N GLY A 24 -6.54 -2.39 2.27
CA GLY A 24 -5.27 -1.92 1.72
C GLY A 24 -4.53 -1.00 2.71
N GLY A 25 -3.71 -1.55 3.59
CA GLY A 25 -2.99 -0.77 4.61
C GLY A 25 -2.01 -1.64 5.40
N GLY A 26 -1.65 -2.80 4.85
CA GLY A 26 -0.76 -3.74 5.51
C GLY A 26 0.61 -3.14 5.87
N SER A 27 1.08 -2.19 5.08
CA SER A 27 2.37 -1.50 5.34
C SER A 27 2.40 -0.74 6.67
N PHE A 28 1.25 -0.36 7.23
CA PHE A 28 1.17 0.25 8.57
C PHE A 28 1.63 -0.69 9.69
N LEU A 29 1.64 -1.99 9.45
CA LEU A 29 2.13 -2.98 10.41
C LEU A 29 3.51 -3.51 10.02
N THR A 30 3.73 -3.83 8.75
CA THR A 30 4.96 -4.46 8.29
C THR A 30 6.15 -3.52 8.37
N PHE A 31 6.00 -2.26 7.98
CA PHE A 31 7.07 -1.28 8.03
C PHE A 31 7.55 -1.00 9.48
N PRO A 32 6.68 -0.63 10.45
CA PRO A 32 7.12 -0.43 11.82
C PRO A 32 7.69 -1.68 12.48
N ALA A 33 7.15 -2.86 12.19
CA ALA A 33 7.69 -4.11 12.74
C ALA A 33 9.16 -4.33 12.29
N LEU A 34 9.48 -4.04 11.03
CA LEU A 34 10.84 -4.11 10.52
C LEU A 34 11.76 -3.07 11.18
N VAL A 35 11.30 -1.84 11.34
CA VAL A 35 12.09 -0.79 12.03
C VAL A 35 12.32 -1.17 13.49
N PHE A 36 11.30 -1.75 14.15
CA PHE A 36 11.42 -2.20 15.54
C PHE A 36 12.45 -3.33 15.70
N THR A 37 12.59 -4.20 14.70
CA THR A 37 13.63 -5.26 14.68
C THR A 37 15.00 -4.77 14.21
N GLY A 38 15.22 -3.45 14.15
CA GLY A 38 16.52 -2.84 13.85
C GLY A 38 16.84 -2.71 12.35
N VAL A 39 15.90 -2.99 11.45
CA VAL A 39 16.10 -2.75 10.02
C VAL A 39 16.12 -1.24 9.74
N PRO A 40 17.13 -0.70 9.03
CA PRO A 40 17.19 0.72 8.67
C PRO A 40 15.92 1.18 7.94
N THR A 41 15.46 2.41 8.18
CA THR A 41 14.14 2.89 7.75
C THR A 41 13.87 2.75 6.25
N ILE A 42 14.83 3.10 5.38
CA ILE A 42 14.69 2.94 3.93
C ILE A 42 14.59 1.47 3.55
N ALA A 43 15.48 0.63 4.12
CA ALA A 43 15.47 -0.82 3.88
C ALA A 43 14.20 -1.49 4.43
N ALA A 44 13.68 -1.02 5.58
CA ALA A 44 12.42 -1.47 6.16
C ALA A 44 11.24 -1.17 5.24
N ASN A 45 11.20 0.02 4.63
CA ASN A 45 10.16 0.36 3.66
C ASN A 45 10.24 -0.51 2.40
N ALA A 46 11.45 -0.71 1.85
CA ALA A 46 11.68 -1.59 0.71
C ALA A 46 11.31 -3.05 1.02
N THR A 47 11.73 -3.58 2.17
CA THR A 47 11.43 -4.94 2.61
C THR A 47 9.94 -5.14 2.89
N SER A 48 9.26 -4.14 3.47
CA SER A 48 7.81 -4.13 3.65
C SER A 48 7.05 -4.19 2.32
N ALA A 49 7.52 -3.46 1.30
CA ALA A 49 6.93 -3.51 -0.04
C ALA A 49 7.01 -4.93 -0.65
N VAL A 50 8.14 -5.62 -0.49
CA VAL A 50 8.32 -7.03 -0.90
C VAL A 50 7.37 -7.93 -0.12
N ALA A 51 7.21 -7.73 1.19
CA ALA A 51 6.37 -8.57 2.04
C ALA A 51 4.89 -8.55 1.62
N VAL A 52 4.36 -7.39 1.23
CA VAL A 52 2.92 -7.24 0.90
C VAL A 52 2.61 -7.47 -0.59
N PHE A 53 3.61 -7.46 -1.45
CA PHE A 53 3.48 -7.52 -2.91
C PHE A 53 2.65 -8.71 -3.43
N PRO A 54 2.84 -9.98 -3.00
CA PRO A 54 2.04 -11.08 -3.53
C PRO A 54 0.55 -10.99 -3.18
N GLY A 55 0.23 -10.34 -2.06
CA GLY A 55 -1.14 -10.13 -1.62
C GLY A 55 -1.96 -9.27 -2.60
N TYR A 56 -1.34 -8.37 -3.32
CA TYR A 56 -2.03 -7.56 -4.33
C TYR A 56 -2.46 -8.38 -5.54
N LEU A 57 -1.63 -9.34 -5.98
CA LEU A 57 -2.00 -10.21 -7.09
C LEU A 57 -3.18 -11.10 -6.74
N SER A 58 -3.17 -11.73 -5.56
CA SER A 58 -4.29 -12.56 -5.10
C SER A 58 -5.59 -11.74 -4.97
N GLY A 59 -5.48 -10.50 -4.47
CA GLY A 59 -6.60 -9.57 -4.43
C GLY A 59 -7.13 -9.19 -5.82
N ALA A 60 -6.26 -8.99 -6.82
CA ALA A 60 -6.66 -8.69 -8.19
C ALA A 60 -7.38 -9.87 -8.86
N LEU A 61 -6.92 -11.10 -8.61
CA LEU A 61 -7.54 -12.31 -9.15
C LEU A 61 -9.01 -12.49 -8.66
N GLY A 62 -9.32 -12.02 -7.45
CA GLY A 62 -10.69 -12.01 -6.92
C GLY A 62 -11.68 -11.15 -7.72
N PHE A 63 -11.17 -10.20 -8.53
CA PHE A 63 -11.95 -9.30 -9.37
C PHE A 63 -11.64 -9.47 -10.88
N ALA A 64 -11.20 -10.66 -11.27
CA ALA A 64 -10.77 -10.93 -12.64
C ALA A 64 -11.89 -10.75 -13.68
N LYS A 65 -13.17 -10.95 -13.29
CA LYS A 65 -14.31 -10.76 -14.16
C LYS A 65 -14.46 -9.28 -14.52
N GLU A 66 -14.49 -8.42 -13.52
CA GLU A 66 -14.66 -6.97 -13.67
C GLU A 66 -13.48 -6.35 -14.44
N LEU A 67 -12.28 -6.84 -14.19
CA LEU A 67 -11.07 -6.41 -14.90
C LEU A 67 -11.09 -6.78 -16.40
N LYS A 68 -11.66 -7.94 -16.77
CA LYS A 68 -11.79 -8.36 -18.17
C LYS A 68 -12.75 -7.49 -18.96
N GLU A 69 -13.77 -6.94 -18.31
CA GLU A 69 -14.79 -6.07 -18.92
C GLU A 69 -14.29 -4.62 -19.07
N TYR A 70 -13.17 -4.25 -18.39
CA TYR A 70 -12.62 -2.91 -18.45
C TYR A 70 -11.91 -2.65 -19.80
N PRO A 71 -12.05 -1.44 -20.41
CA PRO A 71 -11.42 -1.15 -21.70
C PRO A 71 -9.92 -1.36 -21.72
N LYS A 72 -9.42 -2.22 -22.61
CA LYS A 72 -8.01 -2.63 -22.67
C LYS A 72 -7.02 -1.46 -22.78
N SER A 73 -7.34 -0.43 -23.55
CA SER A 73 -6.49 0.75 -23.72
C SER A 73 -6.33 1.52 -22.42
N LYS A 74 -7.44 1.72 -21.67
CA LYS A 74 -7.40 2.39 -20.35
C LYS A 74 -6.68 1.52 -19.32
N PHE A 75 -6.90 0.21 -19.36
CA PHE A 75 -6.21 -0.74 -18.48
C PHE A 75 -4.69 -0.69 -18.69
N LEU A 76 -4.23 -0.75 -19.95
CA LEU A 76 -2.82 -0.67 -20.28
C LEU A 76 -2.20 0.67 -19.82
N LEU A 77 -2.90 1.78 -20.03
CA LEU A 77 -2.46 3.09 -19.56
C LEU A 77 -2.28 3.12 -18.03
N LEU A 78 -3.24 2.60 -17.27
CA LEU A 78 -3.13 2.55 -15.80
C LEU A 78 -1.95 1.68 -15.35
N ILE A 79 -1.72 0.53 -15.99
CA ILE A 79 -0.57 -0.34 -15.69
C ILE A 79 0.75 0.36 -16.03
N THR A 80 0.84 1.02 -17.18
CA THR A 80 2.04 1.78 -17.57
C THR A 80 2.35 2.89 -16.57
N LEU A 81 1.34 3.68 -16.18
CA LEU A 81 1.49 4.73 -15.17
C LEU A 81 1.88 4.16 -13.80
N SER A 82 1.37 2.97 -13.46
CA SER A 82 1.73 2.27 -12.22
C SER A 82 3.20 1.85 -12.22
N ILE A 83 3.68 1.26 -13.31
CA ILE A 83 5.08 0.84 -13.45
C ILE A 83 5.99 2.08 -13.42
N MET A 84 5.68 3.12 -14.20
CA MET A 84 6.47 4.36 -14.23
C MET A 84 6.50 5.03 -12.85
N GLY A 85 5.35 5.11 -12.17
CA GLY A 85 5.26 5.66 -10.83
C GLY A 85 6.01 4.81 -9.79
N GLY A 86 5.91 3.47 -9.89
CA GLY A 86 6.65 2.53 -9.05
C GLY A 86 8.17 2.72 -9.17
N ILE A 87 8.69 2.79 -10.41
CA ILE A 87 10.11 3.07 -10.67
C ILE A 87 10.48 4.47 -10.15
N GLY A 88 9.73 5.50 -10.54
CA GLY A 88 10.02 6.87 -10.14
C GLY A 88 10.00 7.07 -8.62
N GLY A 89 9.00 6.51 -7.92
CA GLY A 89 8.90 6.58 -6.47
C GLY A 89 10.00 5.81 -5.74
N SER A 90 10.33 4.59 -6.21
CA SER A 90 11.41 3.79 -5.63
C SER A 90 12.78 4.42 -5.86
N LEU A 91 13.06 4.97 -7.04
CA LEU A 91 14.29 5.72 -7.30
C LEU A 91 14.37 6.98 -6.43
N LEU A 92 13.26 7.71 -6.27
CA LEU A 92 13.20 8.86 -5.37
C LEU A 92 13.54 8.47 -3.93
N LEU A 93 13.05 7.31 -3.46
CA LEU A 93 13.40 6.79 -2.13
C LEU A 93 14.89 6.48 -2.03
N LEU A 94 15.50 5.86 -3.05
CA LEU A 94 16.91 5.48 -3.05
C LEU A 94 17.85 6.70 -2.98
N ILE A 95 17.48 7.81 -3.60
CA ILE A 95 18.28 9.06 -3.56
C ILE A 95 17.96 9.92 -2.34
N THR A 96 16.91 9.60 -1.57
CA THR A 96 16.55 10.34 -0.36
C THR A 96 17.51 9.97 0.77
N PRO A 97 18.20 10.93 1.40
CA PRO A 97 19.03 10.65 2.58
C PRO A 97 18.22 10.03 3.71
N ALA A 98 18.81 9.07 4.45
CA ALA A 98 18.10 8.35 5.51
C ALA A 98 17.57 9.28 6.62
N SER A 99 18.30 10.36 6.93
CA SER A 99 17.85 11.40 7.88
C SER A 99 16.60 12.13 7.39
N VAL A 100 16.56 12.51 6.10
CA VAL A 100 15.41 13.17 5.48
C VAL A 100 14.21 12.23 5.47
N PHE A 101 14.41 10.96 5.08
CA PHE A 101 13.33 9.98 5.07
C PHE A 101 12.77 9.75 6.48
N SER A 102 13.64 9.60 7.49
CA SER A 102 13.21 9.44 8.89
C SER A 102 12.39 10.62 9.39
N TYR A 103 12.75 11.85 9.02
CA TYR A 103 11.99 13.05 9.33
C TYR A 103 10.63 13.12 8.63
N ILE A 104 10.52 12.61 7.41
CA ILE A 104 9.28 12.62 6.62
C ILE A 104 8.32 11.48 7.06
N ILE A 105 8.81 10.36 7.58
CA ILE A 105 8.00 9.19 7.96
C ILE A 105 6.77 9.55 8.81
N PRO A 106 6.87 10.33 9.91
CA PRO A 106 5.72 10.67 10.73
C PRO A 106 4.62 11.37 9.94
N TRP A 107 5.01 12.25 9.02
CA TRP A 107 4.07 12.97 8.15
C TRP A 107 3.39 12.05 7.14
N LEU A 108 4.14 11.12 6.54
CA LEU A 108 3.58 10.12 5.63
C LEU A 108 2.61 9.18 6.34
N LEU A 109 2.96 8.71 7.53
CA LEU A 109 2.10 7.88 8.36
C LEU A 109 0.85 8.64 8.82
N GLY A 110 1.03 9.88 9.28
CA GLY A 110 -0.07 10.75 9.68
C GLY A 110 -1.03 11.04 8.52
N PHE A 111 -0.51 11.41 7.37
CA PHE A 111 -1.29 11.63 6.15
C PHE A 111 -2.10 10.40 5.75
N ALA A 112 -1.42 9.25 5.66
CA ALA A 112 -2.08 8.01 5.31
C ALA A 112 -3.12 7.58 6.37
N THR A 113 -2.85 7.82 7.67
CA THR A 113 -3.80 7.57 8.77
C THR A 113 -5.04 8.47 8.66
N LEU A 114 -4.86 9.76 8.35
CA LEU A 114 -5.98 10.68 8.11
C LEU A 114 -6.82 10.25 6.90
N LEU A 115 -6.18 9.79 5.83
CA LEU A 115 -6.90 9.24 4.68
C LEU A 115 -7.73 8.00 5.06
N PHE A 116 -7.22 7.14 5.96
CA PHE A 116 -8.00 6.02 6.51
C PHE A 116 -9.15 6.48 7.38
N ALA A 117 -8.91 7.45 8.26
CA ALA A 117 -9.93 7.99 9.16
C ALA A 117 -11.08 8.65 8.39
N PHE A 118 -10.76 9.42 7.36
CA PHE A 118 -11.72 10.21 6.58
C PHE A 118 -12.02 9.64 5.19
N GLY A 119 -11.68 8.38 4.91
CA GLY A 119 -11.79 7.77 3.58
C GLY A 119 -13.17 7.89 2.93
N ASP A 120 -14.26 7.73 3.71
CA ASP A 120 -15.63 7.89 3.18
C ASP A 120 -15.95 9.35 2.83
N PHE A 121 -15.44 10.30 3.62
CA PHE A 121 -15.58 11.74 3.34
C PHE A 121 -14.80 12.10 2.07
N VAL A 122 -13.54 11.65 1.97
CA VAL A 122 -12.69 11.85 0.79
C VAL A 122 -13.34 11.26 -0.46
N ALA A 123 -13.90 10.05 -0.38
CA ALA A 123 -14.60 9.41 -1.49
C ALA A 123 -15.86 10.17 -1.92
N LYS A 124 -16.65 10.68 -0.95
CA LYS A 124 -17.85 11.49 -1.23
C LYS A 124 -17.48 12.83 -1.87
N TRP A 125 -16.47 13.50 -1.33
CA TRP A 125 -15.96 14.77 -1.86
C TRP A 125 -15.40 14.60 -3.28
N ALA A 126 -14.60 13.56 -3.49
CA ALA A 126 -14.04 13.18 -4.78
C ALA A 126 -15.13 12.94 -5.83
N LYS A 127 -16.22 12.25 -5.46
CA LYS A 127 -17.37 12.00 -6.32
C LYS A 127 -18.12 13.28 -6.71
N LYS A 128 -18.22 14.25 -5.80
CA LYS A 128 -18.88 15.54 -6.05
C LYS A 128 -18.07 16.42 -7.01
N ASN A 129 -16.74 16.34 -6.96
CA ASN A 129 -15.82 17.13 -7.76
C ASN A 129 -15.22 16.34 -8.94
N SER A 130 -15.94 15.33 -9.43
CA SER A 130 -15.52 14.52 -10.58
C SER A 130 -15.36 15.40 -11.84
N ASN A 131 -14.11 15.58 -12.28
CA ASN A 131 -13.75 16.31 -13.48
C ASN A 131 -12.86 15.42 -14.35
N SER A 132 -13.40 14.90 -15.45
CA SER A 132 -12.75 13.89 -16.28
C SER A 132 -11.86 14.48 -17.38
N ASN A 133 -11.04 15.49 -17.08
CA ASN A 133 -10.00 15.91 -18.01
C ASN A 133 -8.94 14.81 -18.08
N GLY A 134 -8.86 14.11 -19.22
CA GLY A 134 -8.03 12.92 -19.38
C GLY A 134 -6.54 13.16 -19.03
N PHE A 135 -5.98 14.31 -19.39
CA PHE A 135 -4.60 14.65 -19.04
C PHE A 135 -4.39 14.82 -17.52
N LEU A 136 -5.26 15.58 -16.85
CA LEU A 136 -5.16 15.83 -15.41
C LEU A 136 -5.37 14.53 -14.61
N GLY A 137 -6.30 13.68 -15.04
CA GLY A 137 -6.50 12.36 -14.44
C GLY A 137 -5.28 11.46 -14.55
N ASN A 138 -4.61 11.43 -15.69
CA ASN A 138 -3.38 10.66 -15.90
C ASN A 138 -2.22 11.20 -15.05
N LEU A 139 -2.06 12.53 -14.99
CA LEU A 139 -1.04 13.16 -14.15
C LEU A 139 -1.26 12.86 -12.66
N THR A 140 -2.48 12.98 -12.17
CA THR A 140 -2.84 12.64 -10.79
C THR A 140 -2.60 11.15 -10.51
N THR A 141 -2.93 10.28 -11.47
CA THR A 141 -2.66 8.83 -11.36
C THR A 141 -1.16 8.57 -11.23
N LEU A 142 -0.33 9.21 -12.05
CA LEU A 142 1.12 9.07 -11.98
C LEU A 142 1.68 9.55 -10.63
N ILE A 143 1.22 10.71 -10.13
CA ILE A 143 1.64 11.24 -8.82
C ILE A 143 1.28 10.26 -7.69
N VAL A 144 0.06 9.70 -7.72
CA VAL A 144 -0.37 8.68 -6.74
C VAL A 144 0.49 7.43 -6.83
N CYS A 145 0.85 7.00 -8.05
CA CYS A 145 1.73 5.84 -8.23
C CYS A 145 3.18 6.13 -7.79
N ILE A 146 3.70 7.36 -7.98
CA ILE A 146 5.00 7.78 -7.44
C ILE A 146 4.97 7.73 -5.89
N TYR A 147 3.92 8.26 -5.27
CA TYR A 147 3.74 8.14 -3.82
C TYR A 147 3.75 6.67 -3.37
N GLY A 148 3.02 5.79 -4.09
CA GLY A 148 2.99 4.36 -3.79
C GLY A 148 4.33 3.66 -3.94
N GLY A 149 5.14 4.04 -4.93
CA GLY A 149 6.51 3.55 -5.13
C GLY A 149 7.48 4.06 -4.07
N TYR A 150 7.24 5.27 -3.53
CA TYR A 150 8.06 5.88 -2.49
C TYR A 150 7.76 5.31 -1.11
N PHE A 151 6.48 5.20 -0.71
CA PHE A 151 6.10 4.81 0.66
C PHE A 151 5.05 3.70 0.75
N ASN A 152 4.18 3.51 -0.21
CA ASN A 152 3.13 2.49 -0.26
C ASN A 152 2.08 2.52 0.88
N GLY A 153 2.29 3.27 1.96
CA GLY A 153 1.33 3.36 3.08
C GLY A 153 0.02 4.04 2.66
N GLY A 154 -1.13 3.38 2.88
CA GLY A 154 -2.45 3.96 2.54
C GLY A 154 -2.76 4.06 1.05
N LEU A 155 -1.89 3.56 0.17
CA LEU A 155 -2.03 3.63 -1.29
C LEU A 155 -3.41 3.16 -1.77
N GLY A 156 -3.94 2.08 -1.18
CA GLY A 156 -5.24 1.53 -1.58
C GLY A 156 -6.38 2.52 -1.45
N ILE A 157 -6.40 3.33 -0.40
CA ILE A 157 -7.43 4.36 -0.19
C ILE A 157 -7.24 5.52 -1.16
N ILE A 158 -5.99 5.95 -1.38
CA ILE A 158 -5.69 7.02 -2.33
C ILE A 158 -6.14 6.62 -3.74
N LEU A 159 -5.88 5.38 -4.16
CA LEU A 159 -6.34 4.87 -5.45
C LEU A 159 -7.88 4.82 -5.54
N LEU A 160 -8.58 4.36 -4.49
CA LEU A 160 -10.05 4.36 -4.48
C LEU A 160 -10.61 5.79 -4.53
N ALA A 161 -10.01 6.74 -3.82
CA ALA A 161 -10.37 8.15 -3.89
C ALA A 161 -10.12 8.70 -5.31
N LEU A 162 -8.96 8.42 -5.91
CA LEU A 162 -8.63 8.79 -7.28
C LEU A 162 -9.67 8.25 -8.27
N PHE A 163 -10.03 6.96 -8.21
CA PHE A 163 -11.04 6.40 -9.09
C PHE A 163 -12.41 7.07 -8.92
N SER A 164 -12.75 7.47 -7.69
CA SER A 164 -13.96 8.23 -7.43
C SER A 164 -13.92 9.62 -8.08
N THR A 165 -12.77 10.32 -8.09
CA THR A 165 -12.60 11.60 -8.81
C THR A 165 -12.66 11.42 -10.33
N LEU A 166 -12.20 10.27 -10.83
CA LEU A 166 -12.29 9.91 -12.26
C LEU A 166 -13.70 9.44 -12.68
N GLY A 167 -14.68 9.53 -11.77
CA GLY A 167 -16.08 9.23 -12.05
C GLY A 167 -16.45 7.75 -12.00
N MET A 168 -15.56 6.86 -11.54
CA MET A 168 -15.88 5.45 -11.38
C MET A 168 -16.86 5.26 -10.21
N ARG A 169 -17.80 4.33 -10.37
CA ARG A 169 -18.88 4.05 -9.40
C ARG A 169 -18.93 2.60 -8.95
N ASP A 170 -18.43 1.69 -9.77
CA ASP A 170 -18.41 0.27 -9.47
C ASP A 170 -17.26 -0.04 -8.51
N ILE A 171 -17.60 -0.37 -7.27
CA ILE A 171 -16.64 -0.65 -6.21
C ILE A 171 -15.85 -1.94 -6.46
N HIS A 172 -16.42 -2.92 -7.16
CA HIS A 172 -15.72 -4.17 -7.48
C HIS A 172 -14.64 -3.93 -8.53
N LEU A 173 -14.97 -3.22 -9.60
CA LEU A 173 -14.00 -2.77 -10.59
C LEU A 173 -12.90 -1.91 -9.96
N MET A 174 -13.27 -0.93 -9.13
CA MET A 174 -12.31 -0.06 -8.44
C MET A 174 -11.36 -0.87 -7.55
N ASN A 175 -11.84 -1.88 -6.82
CA ASN A 175 -11.00 -2.76 -6.01
C ASN A 175 -10.10 -3.65 -6.89
N GLY A 176 -10.60 -4.16 -8.00
CA GLY A 176 -9.81 -4.88 -8.98
C GLY A 176 -8.67 -4.03 -9.54
N LEU A 177 -8.97 -2.83 -10.03
CA LEU A 177 -7.99 -1.87 -10.56
C LEU A 177 -6.99 -1.44 -9.48
N LYS A 178 -7.44 -1.14 -8.26
CA LYS A 178 -6.57 -0.83 -7.12
C LYS A 178 -5.54 -1.94 -6.89
N ASN A 179 -5.98 -3.17 -6.82
CA ASN A 179 -5.10 -4.30 -6.54
C ASN A 179 -4.11 -4.56 -7.67
N ILE A 180 -4.55 -4.55 -8.94
CA ILE A 180 -3.65 -4.80 -10.06
C ILE A 180 -2.65 -3.65 -10.27
N MET A 181 -3.06 -2.40 -10.07
CA MET A 181 -2.16 -1.25 -10.10
C MET A 181 -1.15 -1.30 -8.95
N SER A 182 -1.60 -1.64 -7.73
CA SER A 182 -0.70 -1.82 -6.59
C SER A 182 0.29 -2.96 -6.83
N PHE A 183 -0.14 -4.06 -7.47
CA PHE A 183 0.75 -5.12 -7.89
C PHE A 183 1.79 -4.63 -8.89
N ALA A 184 1.37 -3.96 -9.97
CA ALA A 184 2.27 -3.49 -11.04
C ALA A 184 3.32 -2.49 -10.51
N LEU A 185 2.88 -1.50 -9.71
CA LEU A 185 3.83 -0.53 -9.13
C LEU A 185 4.75 -1.17 -8.10
N SER A 186 4.23 -2.08 -7.26
CA SER A 186 5.06 -2.78 -6.27
C SER A 186 6.06 -3.72 -6.95
N ALA A 187 5.68 -4.40 -8.04
CA ALA A 187 6.60 -5.21 -8.82
C ALA A 187 7.78 -4.38 -9.33
N ALA A 188 7.49 -3.19 -9.91
CA ALA A 188 8.52 -2.28 -10.38
C ALA A 188 9.42 -1.78 -9.24
N SER A 189 8.83 -1.39 -8.10
CA SER A 189 9.58 -0.94 -6.92
C SER A 189 10.43 -2.07 -6.33
N VAL A 190 9.88 -3.28 -6.22
CA VAL A 190 10.62 -4.48 -5.72
C VAL A 190 11.83 -4.77 -6.57
N VAL A 191 11.70 -4.73 -7.91
CA VAL A 191 12.84 -4.92 -8.82
C VAL A 191 13.89 -3.83 -8.58
N THR A 192 13.49 -2.57 -8.46
CA THR A 192 14.40 -1.44 -8.19
C THR A 192 15.14 -1.63 -6.86
N PHE A 193 14.43 -1.99 -5.79
CA PHE A 193 15.04 -2.21 -4.46
C PHE A 193 15.92 -3.46 -4.40
N ALA A 194 15.56 -4.52 -5.14
CA ALA A 194 16.36 -5.72 -5.25
C ALA A 194 17.69 -5.47 -5.97
N ILE A 195 17.67 -4.69 -7.07
CA ILE A 195 18.88 -4.28 -7.81
C ILE A 195 19.75 -3.37 -6.92
N ALA A 196 19.14 -2.48 -6.14
CA ALA A 196 19.85 -1.62 -5.20
C ALA A 196 20.43 -2.37 -3.97
N GLY A 197 20.10 -3.65 -3.78
CA GLY A 197 20.62 -4.48 -2.69
C GLY A 197 20.15 -4.10 -1.30
N ILE A 198 19.07 -3.33 -1.16
CA ILE A 198 18.58 -2.82 0.14
C ILE A 198 17.50 -3.69 0.79
N VAL A 199 17.07 -4.77 0.13
CA VAL A 199 16.04 -5.68 0.64
C VAL A 199 16.63 -6.66 1.62
N PHE A 200 16.06 -6.75 2.81
CA PHE A 200 16.39 -7.76 3.83
C PHE A 200 15.62 -9.05 3.52
N TRP A 201 16.17 -9.87 2.61
CA TRP A 201 15.50 -11.03 2.04
C TRP A 201 15.03 -12.06 3.05
N GLN A 202 15.79 -12.31 4.12
CA GLN A 202 15.40 -13.26 5.15
C GLN A 202 14.10 -12.83 5.83
N GLN A 203 13.99 -11.55 6.21
CA GLN A 203 12.78 -10.95 6.77
C GLN A 203 11.66 -10.90 5.72
N ALA A 204 11.99 -10.46 4.49
CA ALA A 204 11.04 -10.33 3.40
C ALA A 204 10.31 -11.65 3.10
N ILE A 205 11.04 -12.77 2.99
CA ILE A 205 10.46 -14.09 2.64
C ILE A 205 9.51 -14.57 3.74
N ILE A 206 9.91 -14.47 5.00
CA ILE A 206 9.07 -14.87 6.15
C ILE A 206 7.78 -14.04 6.16
N MET A 207 7.93 -12.72 6.04
CA MET A 207 6.83 -11.79 6.04
C MET A 207 5.91 -11.99 4.83
N MET A 208 6.48 -12.28 3.66
CA MET A 208 5.74 -12.55 2.43
C MET A 208 4.87 -13.80 2.55
N ILE A 209 5.40 -14.89 3.09
CA ILE A 209 4.64 -16.12 3.36
C ILE A 209 3.51 -15.84 4.35
N ALA A 210 3.83 -15.20 5.48
CA ALA A 210 2.84 -14.87 6.51
C ALA A 210 1.75 -13.93 5.99
N ALA A 211 2.12 -12.89 5.22
CA ALA A 211 1.17 -11.95 4.62
C ALA A 211 0.28 -12.61 3.57
N THR A 212 0.82 -13.55 2.78
CA THR A 212 0.03 -14.30 1.79
C THR A 212 -1.00 -15.20 2.46
N ILE A 213 -0.60 -15.93 3.51
CA ILE A 213 -1.51 -16.74 4.32
C ILE A 213 -2.56 -15.86 4.99
N GLY A 214 -2.14 -14.75 5.62
CA GLY A 214 -3.04 -13.77 6.23
C GLY A 214 -4.02 -13.18 5.22
N GLY A 215 -3.59 -12.88 4.00
CA GLY A 215 -4.43 -12.39 2.91
C GLY A 215 -5.53 -13.38 2.50
N TYR A 216 -5.20 -14.66 2.43
CA TYR A 216 -6.17 -15.73 2.18
C TYR A 216 -7.22 -15.80 3.29
N PHE A 217 -6.81 -15.85 4.55
CA PHE A 217 -7.72 -15.83 5.69
C PHE A 217 -8.48 -14.50 5.82
N GLY A 218 -7.90 -13.40 5.37
CA GLY A 218 -8.51 -12.08 5.39
C GLY A 218 -9.83 -11.99 4.63
N VAL A 219 -9.99 -12.73 3.55
CA VAL A 219 -11.26 -12.81 2.81
C VAL A 219 -12.37 -13.43 3.69
N VAL A 220 -12.04 -14.43 4.50
CA VAL A 220 -12.97 -15.07 5.44
C VAL A 220 -13.29 -14.12 6.61
N VAL A 221 -12.29 -13.46 7.15
CA VAL A 221 -12.42 -12.51 8.27
C VAL A 221 -13.17 -11.25 7.84
N ALA A 222 -12.97 -10.78 6.59
CA ALA A 222 -13.68 -9.64 6.02
C ALA A 222 -15.20 -9.79 6.03
N ARG A 223 -15.69 -11.02 5.94
CA ARG A 223 -17.12 -11.31 6.00
C ARG A 223 -17.70 -11.22 7.42
N LYS A 224 -16.84 -11.28 8.45
CA LYS A 224 -17.23 -11.29 9.88
C LYS A 224 -16.99 -9.95 10.57
N LEU A 225 -16.02 -9.15 10.11
CA LEU A 225 -15.68 -7.87 10.72
C LEU A 225 -16.31 -6.70 9.96
N SER A 226 -16.84 -5.72 10.69
CA SER A 226 -17.36 -4.52 10.08
C SER A 226 -16.22 -3.65 9.51
N LYS A 227 -16.47 -2.95 8.40
CA LYS A 227 -15.50 -2.00 7.81
C LYS A 227 -15.04 -0.96 8.84
N ASN A 228 -15.94 -0.53 9.73
CA ASN A 228 -15.65 0.46 10.76
C ASN A 228 -14.68 -0.07 11.81
N THR A 229 -14.80 -1.35 12.23
CA THR A 229 -13.87 -1.99 13.16
C THR A 229 -12.46 -2.04 12.57
N ILE A 230 -12.35 -2.46 11.32
CA ILE A 230 -11.05 -2.55 10.63
C ILE A 230 -10.43 -1.16 10.47
N ARG A 231 -11.24 -0.17 10.06
CA ARG A 231 -10.80 1.23 9.97
C ARG A 231 -10.29 1.72 11.32
N LEU A 232 -11.03 1.50 12.38
CA LEU A 232 -10.64 1.94 13.74
C LEU A 232 -9.30 1.34 14.16
N ILE A 233 -9.09 0.04 13.94
CA ILE A 233 -7.82 -0.63 14.25
C ILE A 233 -6.66 0.02 13.47
N ILE A 234 -6.81 0.24 12.15
CA ILE A 234 -5.77 0.85 11.32
C ILE A 234 -5.47 2.28 11.79
N VAL A 235 -6.49 3.07 12.09
CA VAL A 235 -6.34 4.45 12.56
C VAL A 235 -5.61 4.50 13.89
N ILE A 236 -5.97 3.63 14.84
CA ILE A 236 -5.29 3.56 16.14
C ILE A 236 -3.81 3.22 15.95
N ILE A 237 -3.52 2.17 15.18
CA ILE A 237 -2.13 1.77 14.90
C ILE A 237 -1.37 2.90 14.19
N GLY A 238 -1.98 3.51 13.17
CA GLY A 238 -1.37 4.61 12.42
C GLY A 238 -1.07 5.82 13.30
N LEU A 239 -1.97 6.21 14.20
CA LEU A 239 -1.74 7.30 15.16
C LEU A 239 -0.61 6.97 16.13
N ILE A 240 -0.61 5.77 16.73
CA ILE A 240 0.45 5.32 17.63
C ILE A 240 1.80 5.38 16.91
N MET A 241 1.88 4.87 15.67
CA MET A 241 3.12 4.87 14.89
C MET A 241 3.54 6.29 14.50
N THR A 242 2.60 7.15 14.12
CA THR A 242 2.89 8.57 13.82
C THR A 242 3.55 9.26 15.02
N VAL A 243 3.01 9.04 16.23
CA VAL A 243 3.58 9.61 17.46
C VAL A 243 4.96 9.01 17.78
N ILE A 244 5.10 7.68 17.72
CA ILE A 244 6.37 7.00 18.00
C ILE A 244 7.49 7.49 17.06
N PHE A 245 7.22 7.58 15.77
CA PHE A 245 8.20 8.07 14.80
C PHE A 245 8.40 9.59 14.91
N GLY A 246 7.39 10.37 15.29
CA GLY A 246 7.51 11.80 15.52
C GLY A 246 8.37 12.17 16.73
N ILE A 247 8.40 11.32 17.75
CA ILE A 247 9.28 11.53 18.93
C ILE A 247 10.74 11.14 18.63
N LYS A 248 10.96 10.23 17.67
CA LYS A 248 12.28 9.72 17.29
C LYS A 248 12.94 10.49 16.14
N ALA A 249 12.17 11.30 15.40
CA ALA A 249 12.64 12.13 14.29
C ALA A 249 13.28 13.43 14.79
#